data_2402c4135c3b8fe5bd0973d3074c2387
#
_entry.id   2402c4135c3b8fe5bd0973d3074c2387
#
_cell.length_a   1.000
_cell.length_b   1.000
_cell.length_c   1.000
_cell.angle_alpha   90.00
_cell.angle_beta   90.00
_cell.angle_gamma   90.00
#
_symmetry.space_group_name_H-M   'P 1'
#
loop_
_entity.id
_entity.type
_entity.pdbx_description
1 polymer ?
#
loop_
_entity_poly.entity_id
_entity_poly.type
_entity_poly.pdbx_seq_one_letter_code
_entity_poly.pdbx_strand_id
1 'polypeptide(L)'
;MVYLVITTLIWAFSFGLIGTTLKGIDPLQIADTRLLLALLVFLPFLKLCQTSWQEKWQLTLIGAVQFGVMYTCYISAFSFLPSHLVALFSVLTPLYIVIINDLRQRYFSPWYLLATILSVIGAAVIKMGDIDSSEIWLGFGLMQIANVAFAFGQVYYRDWKRTRPHITDASVFGFLYLGASIFTILATLLISQQPPIPISATPTQWLVLVYLGVVASGLGFFFWNKGATQTSIGVLATFNNAVVPLAMFASLFVFGEANGGTTQELVRLSIGSLLIVMALLIAKRRTT
;
A
#
# COMPACT_ATOMS: atom_id res chain seq x y z
N MET A 1 17.27 7.02 4.02
CA MET A 1 16.41 7.97 3.28
C MET A 1 16.37 7.72 1.77
N VAL A 2 17.49 7.47 1.09
CA VAL A 2 17.52 7.24 -0.37
C VAL A 2 16.53 6.14 -0.83
N TYR A 3 16.46 5.03 -0.12
CA TYR A 3 15.52 3.95 -0.43
C TYR A 3 14.05 4.40 -0.42
N LEU A 4 13.65 5.23 0.54
CA LEU A 4 12.30 5.77 0.62
C LEU A 4 11.98 6.73 -0.52
N VAL A 5 12.94 7.59 -0.91
CA VAL A 5 12.78 8.50 -2.07
C VAL A 5 12.57 7.72 -3.37
N ILE A 6 13.43 6.74 -3.65
CA ILE A 6 13.32 5.90 -4.85
C ILE A 6 11.95 5.22 -4.89
N THR A 7 11.54 4.61 -3.78
CA THR A 7 10.25 3.92 -3.71
C THR A 7 9.08 4.88 -3.89
N THR A 8 9.14 6.07 -3.29
CA THR A 8 8.10 7.10 -3.44
C THR A 8 7.88 7.46 -4.91
N LEU A 9 8.96 7.65 -5.67
CA LEU A 9 8.86 7.95 -7.10
C LEU A 9 8.29 6.77 -7.90
N ILE A 10 8.75 5.54 -7.64
CA ILE A 10 8.24 4.34 -8.32
C ILE A 10 6.73 4.18 -8.05
N TRP A 11 6.30 4.35 -6.81
CA TRP A 11 4.91 4.14 -6.43
C TRP A 11 3.98 5.24 -6.93
N ALA A 12 4.45 6.48 -7.04
CA ALA A 12 3.63 7.59 -7.55
C ALA A 12 3.01 7.29 -8.92
N PHE A 13 3.73 6.63 -9.81
CA PHE A 13 3.23 6.23 -11.14
C PHE A 13 2.43 4.93 -11.13
N SER A 14 2.61 4.08 -10.13
CA SER A 14 1.95 2.76 -10.07
C SER A 14 0.43 2.86 -9.97
N PHE A 15 -0.10 3.87 -9.26
CA PHE A 15 -1.54 4.07 -9.10
C PHE A 15 -2.23 4.30 -10.45
N GLY A 16 -1.72 5.23 -11.25
CA GLY A 16 -2.27 5.52 -12.57
C GLY A 16 -2.14 4.34 -13.53
N LEU A 17 -1.00 3.62 -13.54
CA LEU A 17 -0.81 2.42 -14.37
C LEU A 17 -1.85 1.33 -14.05
N ILE A 18 -2.15 1.10 -12.77
CA ILE A 18 -3.16 0.11 -12.36
C ILE A 18 -4.53 0.56 -12.85
N GLY A 19 -4.93 1.80 -12.53
CA GLY A 19 -6.28 2.28 -12.81
C GLY A 19 -6.57 2.52 -14.29
N THR A 20 -5.56 2.67 -15.15
CA THR A 20 -5.76 2.91 -16.59
C THR A 20 -5.46 1.68 -17.44
N THR A 21 -4.24 1.13 -17.34
CA THR A 21 -3.75 0.09 -18.27
C THR A 21 -4.27 -1.29 -17.91
N LEU A 22 -4.45 -1.59 -16.62
CA LEU A 22 -4.88 -2.92 -16.15
C LEU A 22 -6.40 -3.06 -16.05
N LYS A 23 -7.17 -2.10 -16.54
CA LYS A 23 -8.64 -2.23 -16.61
C LYS A 23 -9.05 -3.49 -17.36
N GLY A 24 -10.05 -4.19 -16.80
CA GLY A 24 -10.59 -5.42 -17.40
C GLY A 24 -9.86 -6.71 -16.98
N ILE A 25 -8.75 -6.60 -16.23
CA ILE A 25 -8.15 -7.77 -15.56
C ILE A 25 -8.74 -7.87 -14.15
N ASP A 26 -9.01 -9.10 -13.71
CA ASP A 26 -9.47 -9.35 -12.35
C ASP A 26 -8.47 -8.81 -11.32
N PRO A 27 -8.90 -8.02 -10.31
CA PRO A 27 -8.02 -7.44 -9.31
C PRO A 27 -7.14 -8.45 -8.58
N LEU A 28 -7.67 -9.64 -8.28
CA LEU A 28 -6.92 -10.68 -7.58
C LEU A 28 -5.84 -11.29 -8.49
N GLN A 29 -6.09 -11.45 -9.79
CA GLN A 29 -5.07 -11.87 -10.76
C GLN A 29 -3.92 -10.84 -10.86
N ILE A 30 -4.23 -9.54 -10.79
CA ILE A 30 -3.20 -8.49 -10.75
C ILE A 30 -2.36 -8.64 -9.48
N ALA A 31 -2.99 -8.84 -8.33
CA ALA A 31 -2.31 -9.03 -7.05
C ALA A 31 -1.41 -10.27 -7.07
N ASP A 32 -1.92 -11.42 -7.50
CA ASP A 32 -1.19 -12.68 -7.61
C ASP A 32 0.04 -12.56 -8.52
N THR A 33 -0.17 -12.04 -9.74
CA THR A 33 0.92 -11.88 -10.71
C THR A 33 2.03 -11.00 -10.16
N ARG A 34 1.68 -9.88 -9.53
CA ARG A 34 2.65 -8.95 -8.95
C ARG A 34 3.43 -9.57 -7.79
N LEU A 35 2.76 -10.31 -6.90
CA LEU A 35 3.39 -10.93 -5.74
C LEU A 35 4.23 -12.16 -6.12
N LEU A 36 3.77 -12.96 -7.10
CA LEU A 36 4.56 -14.07 -7.65
C LEU A 36 5.84 -13.56 -8.32
N LEU A 37 5.76 -12.51 -9.13
CA LEU A 37 6.94 -11.89 -9.75
C LEU A 37 7.89 -11.33 -8.70
N ALA A 38 7.37 -10.69 -7.64
CA ALA A 38 8.18 -10.22 -6.52
C ALA A 38 8.85 -11.38 -5.76
N LEU A 39 8.15 -12.48 -5.56
CA LEU A 39 8.71 -13.70 -4.97
C LEU A 39 9.86 -14.24 -5.82
N LEU A 40 9.66 -14.36 -7.13
CA LEU A 40 10.69 -14.84 -8.08
C LEU A 40 11.96 -14.00 -8.02
N VAL A 41 11.85 -12.67 -7.87
CA VAL A 41 13.01 -11.77 -7.71
C VAL A 41 13.83 -12.12 -6.46
N PHE A 42 13.18 -12.52 -5.35
CA PHE A 42 13.87 -12.77 -4.08
C PHE A 42 14.21 -14.24 -3.81
N LEU A 43 13.70 -15.19 -4.60
CA LEU A 43 14.05 -16.60 -4.46
C LEU A 43 15.56 -16.88 -4.52
N PRO A 44 16.33 -16.28 -5.45
CA PRO A 44 17.78 -16.54 -5.54
C PRO A 44 18.56 -16.05 -4.31
N PHE A 45 18.05 -15.07 -3.59
CA PHE A 45 18.69 -14.48 -2.43
C PHE A 45 18.32 -15.16 -1.11
N LEU A 46 17.30 -16.03 -1.13
CA LEU A 46 16.74 -16.65 0.06
C LEU A 46 17.73 -17.62 0.72
N LYS A 47 18.04 -17.39 1.99
CA LYS A 47 18.97 -18.25 2.76
C LYS A 47 18.22 -19.00 3.84
N LEU A 48 17.87 -20.26 3.58
CA LEU A 48 17.09 -21.10 4.47
C LEU A 48 17.80 -21.41 5.81
N CYS A 49 19.13 -21.41 5.82
CA CYS A 49 19.93 -21.77 7.01
C CYS A 49 20.15 -20.61 7.99
N GLN A 50 19.82 -19.38 7.63
CA GLN A 50 20.07 -18.19 8.47
C GLN A 50 18.96 -17.93 9.50
N THR A 51 17.82 -18.57 9.39
CA THR A 51 16.63 -18.34 10.22
C THR A 51 16.09 -19.66 10.75
N SER A 52 15.59 -19.63 11.99
CA SER A 52 14.87 -20.74 12.60
C SER A 52 13.53 -20.98 11.90
N TRP A 53 12.93 -22.16 12.12
CA TRP A 53 11.60 -22.48 11.58
C TRP A 53 10.53 -21.49 12.07
N GLN A 54 10.58 -21.09 13.33
CA GLN A 54 9.66 -20.12 13.90
C GLN A 54 9.78 -18.73 13.23
N GLU A 55 11.00 -18.30 12.94
CA GLU A 55 11.25 -17.03 12.27
C GLU A 55 10.75 -17.04 10.81
N LYS A 56 10.92 -18.16 10.11
CA LYS A 56 10.36 -18.33 8.77
C LYS A 56 8.83 -18.17 8.77
N TRP A 57 8.16 -18.85 9.72
CA TRP A 57 6.71 -18.71 9.89
C TRP A 57 6.28 -17.28 10.26
N GLN A 58 7.01 -16.63 11.18
CA GLN A 58 6.74 -15.23 11.53
C GLN A 58 6.83 -14.31 10.31
N LEU A 59 7.89 -14.43 9.51
CA LEU A 59 8.07 -13.63 8.30
C LEU A 59 6.99 -13.95 7.25
N THR A 60 6.65 -15.22 7.07
CA THR A 60 5.58 -15.65 6.16
C THR A 60 4.23 -15.05 6.57
N LEU A 61 3.88 -15.08 7.87
CA LEU A 61 2.66 -14.47 8.38
C LEU A 61 2.67 -12.94 8.27
N ILE A 62 3.80 -12.30 8.59
CA ILE A 62 3.95 -10.85 8.39
C ILE A 62 3.72 -10.51 6.92
N GLY A 63 4.30 -11.28 5.99
CA GLY A 63 4.12 -11.08 4.56
C GLY A 63 2.69 -11.33 4.08
N ALA A 64 2.02 -12.37 4.59
CA ALA A 64 0.62 -12.65 4.28
C ALA A 64 -0.29 -11.47 4.65
N VAL A 65 -0.05 -10.83 5.80
CA VAL A 65 -0.81 -9.64 6.19
C VAL A 65 -0.34 -8.41 5.43
N GLN A 66 0.97 -8.09 5.48
CA GLN A 66 1.54 -6.86 4.93
C GLN A 66 1.30 -6.70 3.44
N PHE A 67 1.45 -7.77 2.69
CA PHE A 67 1.33 -7.75 1.24
C PHE A 67 0.12 -8.55 0.75
N GLY A 68 -0.20 -9.71 1.33
CA GLY A 68 -1.33 -10.53 0.89
C GLY A 68 -2.67 -9.82 1.13
N VAL A 69 -3.04 -9.57 2.39
CA VAL A 69 -4.29 -8.86 2.72
C VAL A 69 -4.29 -7.46 2.10
N MET A 70 -3.17 -6.75 2.21
CA MET A 70 -3.05 -5.40 1.68
C MET A 70 -3.32 -5.38 0.17
N TYR A 71 -2.69 -6.24 -0.63
CA TYR A 71 -2.88 -6.25 -2.08
C TYR A 71 -4.28 -6.67 -2.49
N THR A 72 -4.83 -7.70 -1.84
CA THR A 72 -6.21 -8.12 -2.08
C THR A 72 -7.18 -6.94 -1.94
N CYS A 73 -7.09 -6.19 -0.85
CA CYS A 73 -7.98 -5.05 -0.62
C CYS A 73 -7.62 -3.84 -1.48
N TYR A 74 -6.33 -3.49 -1.59
CA TYR A 74 -5.84 -2.34 -2.34
C TYR A 74 -6.17 -2.42 -3.83
N ILE A 75 -5.90 -3.58 -4.47
CA ILE A 75 -6.17 -3.72 -5.90
C ILE A 75 -7.68 -3.81 -6.15
N SER A 76 -8.43 -4.50 -5.27
CA SER A 76 -9.89 -4.54 -5.38
C SER A 76 -10.54 -3.15 -5.24
N ALA A 77 -9.91 -2.23 -4.51
CA ALA A 77 -10.43 -0.87 -4.38
C ALA A 77 -10.50 -0.11 -5.73
N PHE A 78 -9.65 -0.47 -6.72
CA PHE A 78 -9.71 0.14 -8.06
C PHE A 78 -10.98 -0.23 -8.85
N SER A 79 -11.72 -1.24 -8.43
CA SER A 79 -13.05 -1.55 -9.00
C SER A 79 -14.13 -0.54 -8.56
N PHE A 80 -13.89 0.19 -7.48
CA PHE A 80 -14.86 1.10 -6.85
C PHE A 80 -14.38 2.56 -6.84
N LEU A 81 -13.08 2.78 -7.03
CA LEU A 81 -12.45 4.10 -6.89
C LEU A 81 -11.52 4.39 -8.07
N PRO A 82 -11.49 5.62 -8.59
CA PRO A 82 -10.44 6.06 -9.50
C PRO A 82 -9.08 6.13 -8.79
N SER A 83 -7.99 6.05 -9.55
CA SER A 83 -6.63 5.93 -9.01
C SER A 83 -6.25 7.06 -8.05
N HIS A 84 -6.68 8.30 -8.33
CA HIS A 84 -6.38 9.44 -7.46
C HIS A 84 -7.05 9.34 -6.08
N LEU A 85 -8.26 8.75 -5.98
CA LEU A 85 -8.92 8.50 -4.68
C LEU A 85 -8.27 7.33 -3.93
N VAL A 86 -7.86 6.28 -4.64
CA VAL A 86 -7.05 5.19 -4.03
C VAL A 86 -5.77 5.76 -3.43
N ALA A 87 -5.06 6.61 -4.18
CA ALA A 87 -3.88 7.31 -3.68
C ALA A 87 -4.19 8.20 -2.47
N LEU A 88 -5.27 9.00 -2.55
CA LEU A 88 -5.68 9.87 -1.46
C LEU A 88 -6.01 9.10 -0.18
N PHE A 89 -6.76 8.00 -0.26
CA PHE A 89 -7.15 7.23 0.93
C PHE A 89 -5.99 6.46 1.55
N SER A 90 -4.88 6.25 0.83
CA SER A 90 -3.65 5.69 1.40
C SER A 90 -2.95 6.63 2.39
N VAL A 91 -3.34 7.92 2.41
CA VAL A 91 -2.80 8.95 3.32
C VAL A 91 -2.99 8.61 4.80
N LEU A 92 -3.93 7.71 5.13
CA LEU A 92 -4.19 7.27 6.50
C LEU A 92 -3.19 6.21 7.02
N THR A 93 -2.38 5.62 6.14
CA THR A 93 -1.38 4.61 6.53
C THR A 93 -0.47 5.05 7.70
N PRO A 94 0.13 6.25 7.72
CA PRO A 94 0.96 6.69 8.83
C PRO A 94 0.23 6.72 10.17
N LEU A 95 -1.05 7.02 10.15
CA LEU A 95 -1.88 7.04 11.35
C LEU A 95 -1.97 5.64 11.96
N TYR A 96 -2.22 4.63 11.11
CA TYR A 96 -2.25 3.24 11.56
C TYR A 96 -0.89 2.74 12.03
N ILE A 97 0.23 3.18 11.42
CA ILE A 97 1.58 2.86 11.89
C ILE A 97 1.75 3.29 13.34
N VAL A 98 1.32 4.51 13.67
CA VAL A 98 1.44 5.03 15.03
C VAL A 98 0.49 4.33 15.97
N ILE A 99 -0.79 4.14 15.59
CA ILE A 99 -1.78 3.44 16.41
C ILE A 99 -1.28 2.03 16.76
N ILE A 100 -0.79 1.27 15.79
CA ILE A 100 -0.29 -0.10 16.01
C ILE A 100 0.95 -0.07 16.92
N ASN A 101 1.86 0.88 16.72
CA ASN A 101 3.03 1.03 17.59
C ASN A 101 2.63 1.38 19.03
N ASP A 102 1.68 2.32 19.21
CA ASP A 102 1.21 2.76 20.52
C ASP A 102 0.45 1.65 21.27
N LEU A 103 -0.39 0.89 20.58
CA LEU A 103 -1.05 -0.30 21.14
C LEU A 103 -0.02 -1.31 21.64
N ARG A 104 1.07 -1.53 20.90
CA ARG A 104 2.16 -2.42 21.32
C ARG A 104 2.93 -1.89 22.53
N GLN A 105 3.14 -0.58 22.60
CA GLN A 105 3.82 0.08 23.70
C GLN A 105 2.89 0.37 24.89
N ARG A 106 1.59 0.02 24.80
CA ARG A 106 0.53 0.32 25.78
C ARG A 106 0.43 1.83 26.09
N TYR A 107 0.65 2.66 25.10
CA TYR A 107 0.52 4.11 25.17
C TYR A 107 -0.57 4.55 24.22
N PHE A 108 -1.45 5.49 24.62
CA PHE A 108 -2.53 6.01 23.79
C PHE A 108 -2.39 7.51 23.61
N SER A 109 -2.38 7.96 22.36
CA SER A 109 -2.33 9.39 22.04
C SER A 109 -3.69 9.88 21.52
N PRO A 110 -4.42 10.75 22.26
CA PRO A 110 -5.70 11.29 21.81
C PRO A 110 -5.57 12.12 20.51
N TRP A 111 -4.40 12.64 20.22
CA TRP A 111 -4.12 13.40 19.00
C TRP A 111 -4.22 12.55 17.72
N TYR A 112 -3.91 11.26 17.80
CA TYR A 112 -4.09 10.36 16.66
C TYR A 112 -5.56 10.07 16.40
N LEU A 113 -6.37 9.99 17.47
CA LEU A 113 -7.83 9.88 17.33
C LEU A 113 -8.40 11.13 16.64
N LEU A 114 -7.99 12.32 17.06
CA LEU A 114 -8.40 13.60 16.44
C LEU A 114 -8.00 13.66 14.96
N ALA A 115 -6.77 13.28 14.63
CA ALA A 115 -6.30 13.23 13.25
C ALA A 115 -7.09 12.21 12.41
N THR A 116 -7.46 11.04 12.98
CA THR A 116 -8.31 10.06 12.30
C THR A 116 -9.68 10.63 11.98
N ILE A 117 -10.33 11.26 12.96
CA ILE A 117 -11.64 11.90 12.79
C ILE A 117 -11.56 12.98 11.69
N LEU A 118 -10.55 13.84 11.73
CA LEU A 118 -10.37 14.91 10.73
C LEU A 118 -10.14 14.34 9.32
N SER A 119 -9.41 13.22 9.21
CA SER A 119 -9.18 12.52 7.95
C SER A 119 -10.46 11.90 7.40
N VAL A 120 -11.31 11.33 8.26
CA VAL A 120 -12.63 10.79 7.89
C VAL A 120 -13.55 11.92 7.39
N ILE A 121 -13.51 13.09 8.06
CA ILE A 121 -14.26 14.28 7.61
C ILE A 121 -13.74 14.72 6.23
N GLY A 122 -12.43 14.77 6.03
CA GLY A 122 -11.84 15.08 4.72
C GLY A 122 -12.31 14.14 3.61
N ALA A 123 -12.33 12.84 3.88
CA ALA A 123 -12.87 11.84 2.94
C ALA A 123 -14.38 12.04 2.69
N ALA A 124 -15.15 12.41 3.71
CA ALA A 124 -16.58 12.71 3.57
C ALA A 124 -16.85 13.95 2.70
N VAL A 125 -16.00 14.99 2.80
CA VAL A 125 -16.10 16.20 1.95
C VAL A 125 -15.88 15.86 0.48
N ILE A 126 -14.93 14.96 0.16
CA ILE A 126 -14.70 14.49 -1.21
C ILE A 126 -15.93 13.79 -1.76
N LYS A 127 -16.63 13.02 -0.91
CA LYS A 127 -17.84 12.27 -1.28
C LYS A 127 -19.06 13.12 -1.64
N MET A 128 -19.12 14.40 -1.33
CA MET A 128 -20.30 15.25 -1.60
C MET A 128 -20.59 15.47 -3.10
N GLY A 129 -20.00 14.67 -4.01
CA GLY A 129 -20.27 14.61 -5.45
C GLY A 129 -21.24 13.49 -5.84
N ASP A 130 -21.70 13.49 -7.11
CA ASP A 130 -22.73 12.60 -7.67
C ASP A 130 -22.28 11.16 -7.96
N ILE A 131 -21.23 10.65 -7.33
CA ILE A 131 -20.82 9.25 -7.46
C ILE A 131 -21.69 8.40 -6.52
N ASP A 132 -22.17 7.25 -6.99
CA ASP A 132 -22.99 6.33 -6.20
C ASP A 132 -22.38 6.09 -4.82
N SER A 133 -23.13 6.49 -3.81
CA SER A 133 -22.62 6.64 -2.44
C SER A 133 -22.16 5.35 -1.79
N SER A 134 -22.69 4.20 -2.24
CA SER A 134 -22.36 2.88 -1.68
C SER A 134 -20.98 2.37 -2.15
N GLU A 135 -20.63 2.59 -3.41
CA GLU A 135 -19.37 2.11 -3.99
C GLU A 135 -18.16 2.81 -3.38
N ILE A 136 -18.23 4.13 -3.18
CA ILE A 136 -17.13 4.87 -2.54
C ILE A 136 -16.85 4.38 -1.13
N TRP A 137 -17.91 4.09 -0.35
CA TRP A 137 -17.70 3.58 1.01
C TRP A 137 -17.09 2.19 1.03
N LEU A 138 -17.45 1.34 0.07
CA LEU A 138 -16.83 0.03 -0.07
C LEU A 138 -15.36 0.16 -0.44
N GLY A 139 -15.04 0.97 -1.45
CA GLY A 139 -13.67 1.25 -1.85
C GLY A 139 -12.84 1.89 -0.73
N PHE A 140 -13.43 2.85 0.03
CA PHE A 140 -12.78 3.44 1.20
C PHE A 140 -12.52 2.37 2.28
N GLY A 141 -13.49 1.50 2.58
CA GLY A 141 -13.34 0.42 3.56
C GLY A 141 -12.20 -0.54 3.18
N LEU A 142 -12.15 -0.96 1.90
CA LEU A 142 -11.07 -1.79 1.37
C LEU A 142 -9.71 -1.10 1.54
N MET A 143 -9.62 0.20 1.24
CA MET A 143 -8.39 0.97 1.44
C MET A 143 -7.97 1.06 2.91
N GLN A 144 -8.93 1.16 3.86
CA GLN A 144 -8.57 1.18 5.29
C GLN A 144 -8.04 -0.19 5.75
N ILE A 145 -8.62 -1.30 5.30
CA ILE A 145 -8.08 -2.64 5.58
C ILE A 145 -6.67 -2.77 5.00
N ALA A 146 -6.46 -2.33 3.76
CA ALA A 146 -5.14 -2.33 3.12
C ALA A 146 -4.12 -1.49 3.90
N ASN A 147 -4.49 -0.28 4.33
CA ASN A 147 -3.63 0.62 5.11
C ASN A 147 -3.24 0.01 6.46
N VAL A 148 -4.19 -0.59 7.19
CA VAL A 148 -3.94 -1.28 8.46
C VAL A 148 -2.99 -2.47 8.26
N ALA A 149 -3.24 -3.30 7.24
CA ALA A 149 -2.42 -4.46 6.93
C ALA A 149 -0.98 -4.05 6.57
N PHE A 150 -0.83 -2.99 5.77
CA PHE A 150 0.49 -2.46 5.40
C PHE A 150 1.22 -1.86 6.61
N ALA A 151 0.52 -1.08 7.45
CA ALA A 151 1.06 -0.51 8.67
C ALA A 151 1.51 -1.58 9.66
N PHE A 152 0.68 -2.63 9.85
CA PHE A 152 1.03 -3.79 10.66
C PHE A 152 2.36 -4.39 10.23
N GLY A 153 2.49 -4.71 8.95
CA GLY A 153 3.70 -5.35 8.43
C GLY A 153 4.95 -4.49 8.60
N GLN A 154 4.85 -3.17 8.36
CA GLN A 154 5.96 -2.23 8.56
C GLN A 154 6.46 -2.23 10.01
N VAL A 155 5.56 -2.18 10.98
CA VAL A 155 5.90 -2.18 12.41
C VAL A 155 6.50 -3.53 12.82
N TYR A 156 5.85 -4.64 12.45
CA TYR A 156 6.29 -5.98 12.85
C TYR A 156 7.59 -6.42 12.19
N TYR A 157 7.78 -6.14 10.89
CA TYR A 157 9.05 -6.42 10.21
C TYR A 157 10.18 -5.58 10.78
N ARG A 158 9.96 -4.29 11.05
CA ARG A 158 10.94 -3.40 11.68
C ARG A 158 11.40 -3.93 13.03
N ASP A 159 10.46 -4.34 13.89
CA ASP A 159 10.76 -4.88 15.20
C ASP A 159 11.52 -6.21 15.09
N TRP A 160 11.08 -7.11 14.21
CA TRP A 160 11.75 -8.37 13.93
C TRP A 160 13.20 -8.15 13.49
N LYS A 161 13.41 -7.20 12.59
CA LYS A 161 14.73 -6.87 12.04
C LYS A 161 15.65 -6.21 13.07
N ARG A 162 15.13 -5.35 13.94
CA ARG A 162 15.91 -4.67 14.99
C ARG A 162 16.56 -5.64 15.96
N THR A 163 15.92 -6.75 16.26
CA THR A 163 16.47 -7.81 17.12
C THR A 163 17.44 -8.75 16.39
N ARG A 164 17.58 -8.61 15.05
CA ARG A 164 18.39 -9.49 14.19
C ARG A 164 19.23 -8.68 13.18
N PRO A 165 20.09 -7.78 13.65
CA PRO A 165 20.85 -6.88 12.76
C PRO A 165 21.81 -7.64 11.83
N HIS A 166 22.26 -8.83 12.22
CA HIS A 166 23.18 -9.68 11.46
C HIS A 166 22.54 -10.38 10.25
N ILE A 167 21.22 -10.53 10.21
CA ILE A 167 20.52 -11.14 9.07
C ILE A 167 20.32 -10.07 7.98
N THR A 168 20.70 -10.38 6.74
CA THR A 168 20.49 -9.43 5.62
C THR A 168 19.02 -9.43 5.18
N ASP A 169 18.46 -8.25 4.88
CA ASP A 169 17.05 -8.14 4.45
C ASP A 169 16.78 -9.02 3.21
N ALA A 170 17.67 -9.01 2.20
CA ALA A 170 17.49 -9.80 0.99
C ALA A 170 17.38 -11.32 1.25
N SER A 171 18.08 -11.83 2.27
CA SER A 171 18.09 -13.27 2.57
C SER A 171 16.78 -13.80 3.18
N VAL A 172 15.90 -12.92 3.62
CA VAL A 172 14.63 -13.28 4.29
C VAL A 172 13.40 -12.73 3.61
N PHE A 173 13.56 -11.76 2.70
CA PHE A 173 12.44 -11.06 2.10
C PHE A 173 11.55 -11.97 1.24
N GLY A 174 12.13 -13.05 0.69
CA GLY A 174 11.37 -14.10 -0.01
C GLY A 174 10.31 -14.78 0.86
N PHE A 175 10.49 -14.90 2.19
CA PHE A 175 9.46 -15.46 3.07
C PHE A 175 8.22 -14.55 3.17
N LEU A 176 8.41 -13.22 3.13
CA LEU A 176 7.28 -12.30 3.14
C LEU A 176 6.46 -12.45 1.85
N TYR A 177 7.14 -12.51 0.69
CA TYR A 177 6.43 -12.71 -0.58
C TYR A 177 5.83 -14.10 -0.71
N LEU A 178 6.43 -15.13 -0.12
CA LEU A 178 5.85 -16.47 -0.07
C LEU A 178 4.51 -16.46 0.68
N GLY A 179 4.47 -15.86 1.87
CA GLY A 179 3.23 -15.72 2.63
C GLY A 179 2.18 -14.90 1.90
N ALA A 180 2.59 -13.80 1.28
CA ALA A 180 1.71 -12.97 0.49
C ALA A 180 1.11 -13.71 -0.70
N SER A 181 1.94 -14.41 -1.49
CA SER A 181 1.49 -15.17 -2.67
C SER A 181 0.57 -16.33 -2.29
N ILE A 182 0.86 -17.05 -1.20
CA ILE A 182 -0.04 -18.11 -0.71
C ILE A 182 -1.40 -17.50 -0.36
N PHE A 183 -1.42 -16.38 0.37
CA PHE A 183 -2.66 -15.73 0.77
C PHE A 183 -3.49 -15.26 -0.43
N THR A 184 -2.88 -14.55 -1.40
CA THR A 184 -3.61 -14.01 -2.55
C THR A 184 -4.09 -15.11 -3.49
N ILE A 185 -3.29 -16.14 -3.76
CA ILE A 185 -3.71 -17.29 -4.56
C ILE A 185 -4.92 -18.00 -3.93
N LEU A 186 -4.90 -18.20 -2.61
CA LEU A 186 -6.05 -18.77 -1.91
C LEU A 186 -7.28 -17.86 -2.03
N ALA A 187 -7.10 -16.54 -1.88
CA ALA A 187 -8.18 -15.58 -2.06
C ALA A 187 -8.75 -15.62 -3.49
N THR A 188 -7.89 -15.68 -4.51
CA THR A 188 -8.29 -15.78 -5.91
C THR A 188 -9.11 -17.05 -6.18
N LEU A 189 -8.62 -18.17 -5.71
CA LEU A 189 -9.32 -19.47 -5.91
C LEU A 189 -10.67 -19.52 -5.18
N LEU A 190 -10.79 -18.90 -4.02
CA LEU A 190 -12.01 -18.93 -3.21
C LEU A 190 -13.03 -17.85 -3.61
N ILE A 191 -12.59 -16.67 -4.03
CA ILE A 191 -13.46 -15.52 -4.29
C ILE A 191 -13.71 -15.34 -5.79
N SER A 192 -12.65 -15.22 -6.58
CA SER A 192 -12.73 -14.93 -8.01
C SER A 192 -13.00 -16.19 -8.85
N GLN A 193 -12.60 -17.36 -8.38
CA GLN A 193 -12.64 -18.64 -9.11
C GLN A 193 -11.93 -18.58 -10.47
N GLN A 194 -11.05 -17.61 -10.66
CA GLN A 194 -10.22 -17.44 -11.85
C GLN A 194 -8.83 -18.05 -11.65
N PRO A 195 -8.09 -18.37 -12.73
CA PRO A 195 -6.68 -18.75 -12.58
C PRO A 195 -5.86 -17.58 -12.00
N PRO A 196 -4.84 -17.85 -11.18
CA PRO A 196 -4.04 -16.79 -10.54
C PRO A 196 -3.30 -15.87 -11.52
N ILE A 197 -3.15 -16.27 -12.78
CA ILE A 197 -2.44 -15.50 -13.81
C ILE A 197 -3.43 -15.11 -14.91
N PRO A 198 -3.48 -13.83 -15.34
CA PRO A 198 -4.38 -13.35 -16.38
C PRO A 198 -3.90 -13.77 -17.78
N ILE A 199 -4.25 -14.98 -18.21
CA ILE A 199 -3.82 -15.56 -19.50
C ILE A 199 -4.28 -14.70 -20.69
N SER A 200 -5.41 -14.01 -20.56
CA SER A 200 -6.00 -13.15 -21.58
C SER A 200 -5.41 -11.72 -21.63
N ALA A 201 -4.44 -11.39 -20.80
CA ALA A 201 -3.84 -10.06 -20.77
C ALA A 201 -3.07 -9.75 -22.08
N THR A 202 -3.22 -8.52 -22.57
CA THR A 202 -2.50 -8.03 -23.75
C THR A 202 -0.99 -7.88 -23.48
N PRO A 203 -0.14 -7.82 -24.52
CA PRO A 203 1.30 -7.60 -24.33
C PRO A 203 1.62 -6.33 -23.54
N THR A 204 0.87 -5.24 -23.72
CA THR A 204 1.04 -4.00 -22.97
C THR A 204 0.69 -4.19 -21.50
N GLN A 205 -0.39 -4.90 -21.18
CA GLN A 205 -0.77 -5.23 -19.82
C GLN A 205 0.29 -6.12 -19.15
N TRP A 206 0.83 -7.10 -19.87
CA TRP A 206 1.94 -7.93 -19.38
C TRP A 206 3.19 -7.10 -19.07
N LEU A 207 3.57 -6.16 -19.94
CA LEU A 207 4.71 -5.27 -19.68
C LEU A 207 4.50 -4.48 -18.38
N VAL A 208 3.29 -3.93 -18.19
CA VAL A 208 2.94 -3.20 -16.97
C VAL A 208 2.92 -4.12 -15.74
N LEU A 209 2.37 -5.33 -15.85
CA LEU A 209 2.36 -6.31 -14.76
C LEU A 209 3.79 -6.70 -14.33
N VAL A 210 4.70 -6.92 -15.31
CA VAL A 210 6.11 -7.23 -15.03
C VAL A 210 6.79 -6.04 -14.34
N TYR A 211 6.60 -4.82 -14.84
CA TYR A 211 7.13 -3.61 -14.18
C TYR A 211 6.59 -3.48 -12.75
N LEU A 212 5.29 -3.60 -12.58
CA LEU A 212 4.66 -3.48 -11.27
C LEU A 212 5.07 -4.63 -10.32
N GLY A 213 5.21 -5.84 -10.81
CA GLY A 213 5.60 -7.01 -10.02
C GLY A 213 7.07 -6.95 -9.60
N VAL A 214 7.98 -6.75 -10.55
CA VAL A 214 9.42 -6.76 -10.31
C VAL A 214 9.90 -5.47 -9.65
N VAL A 215 9.52 -4.31 -10.21
CA VAL A 215 10.05 -3.02 -9.76
C VAL A 215 9.22 -2.45 -8.62
N ALA A 216 7.92 -2.23 -8.83
CA ALA A 216 7.11 -1.53 -7.84
C ALA A 216 6.80 -2.40 -6.60
N SER A 217 6.53 -3.69 -6.79
CA SER A 217 6.30 -4.63 -5.68
C SER A 217 7.61 -5.21 -5.17
N GLY A 218 8.40 -5.88 -6.02
CA GLY A 218 9.61 -6.58 -5.61
C GLY A 218 10.63 -5.63 -4.98
N LEU A 219 11.24 -4.79 -5.78
CA LEU A 219 12.27 -3.86 -5.32
C LEU A 219 11.68 -2.72 -4.47
N GLY A 220 10.48 -2.23 -4.80
CA GLY A 220 9.85 -1.13 -4.09
C GLY A 220 9.60 -1.44 -2.62
N PHE A 221 8.90 -2.52 -2.30
CA PHE A 221 8.67 -2.89 -0.89
C PHE A 221 9.93 -3.35 -0.17
N PHE A 222 10.88 -3.96 -0.87
CA PHE A 222 12.18 -4.26 -0.28
C PHE A 222 12.89 -2.98 0.15
N PHE A 223 13.01 -1.99 -0.74
CA PHE A 223 13.62 -0.69 -0.41
C PHE A 223 12.83 0.03 0.67
N TRP A 224 11.50 -0.03 0.61
CA TRP A 224 10.64 0.58 1.61
C TRP A 224 10.89 0.00 3.01
N ASN A 225 10.81 -1.31 3.17
CA ASN A 225 11.04 -1.97 4.44
C ASN A 225 12.48 -1.76 4.95
N LYS A 226 13.47 -1.81 4.06
CA LYS A 226 14.86 -1.49 4.40
C LYS A 226 15.01 -0.03 4.84
N GLY A 227 14.37 0.92 4.16
CA GLY A 227 14.32 2.32 4.57
C GLY A 227 13.63 2.50 5.92
N ALA A 228 12.53 1.81 6.16
CA ALA A 228 11.79 1.84 7.42
C ALA A 228 12.61 1.38 8.62
N THR A 229 13.51 0.40 8.46
CA THR A 229 14.40 -0.06 9.54
C THR A 229 15.52 0.93 9.85
N GLN A 230 15.85 1.81 8.91
CA GLN A 230 16.97 2.77 8.99
C GLN A 230 16.54 4.21 9.34
N THR A 231 15.23 4.44 9.53
CA THR A 231 14.69 5.78 9.79
C THR A 231 13.79 5.80 11.03
N SER A 232 13.50 6.99 11.53
CA SER A 232 12.52 7.17 12.60
C SER A 232 11.09 6.96 12.08
N ILE A 233 10.14 6.67 12.98
CA ILE A 233 8.71 6.53 12.64
C ILE A 233 8.18 7.83 12.01
N GLY A 234 8.60 8.99 12.47
CA GLY A 234 8.19 10.27 11.91
C GLY A 234 8.67 10.48 10.46
N VAL A 235 9.92 10.08 10.16
CA VAL A 235 10.45 10.13 8.78
C VAL A 235 9.70 9.15 7.88
N LEU A 236 9.47 7.92 8.35
CA LEU A 236 8.70 6.92 7.62
C LEU A 236 7.28 7.41 7.31
N ALA A 237 6.60 8.00 8.30
CA ALA A 237 5.28 8.61 8.14
C ALA A 237 5.29 9.75 7.10
N THR A 238 6.31 10.61 7.13
CA THR A 238 6.45 11.71 6.16
C THR A 238 6.58 11.18 4.74
N PHE A 239 7.35 10.11 4.51
CA PHE A 239 7.51 9.52 3.19
C PHE A 239 6.27 8.78 2.71
N ASN A 240 5.53 8.10 3.59
CA ASN A 240 4.21 7.54 3.24
C ASN A 240 3.29 8.62 2.68
N ASN A 241 3.31 9.82 3.27
CA ASN A 241 2.48 10.93 2.84
C ASN A 241 2.99 11.61 1.56
N ALA A 242 4.30 11.61 1.31
CA ALA A 242 4.88 12.19 0.11
C ALA A 242 4.46 11.44 -1.17
N VAL A 243 4.15 10.14 -1.07
CA VAL A 243 3.62 9.34 -2.20
C VAL A 243 2.29 9.91 -2.69
N VAL A 244 1.40 10.34 -1.77
CA VAL A 244 0.01 10.70 -2.08
C VAL A 244 -0.11 11.87 -3.07
N PRO A 245 0.45 13.07 -2.81
CA PRO A 245 0.33 14.17 -3.75
C PRO A 245 1.00 13.88 -5.10
N LEU A 246 2.11 13.14 -5.10
CA LEU A 246 2.77 12.73 -6.33
C LEU A 246 1.94 11.73 -7.14
N ALA A 247 1.32 10.75 -6.47
CA ALA A 247 0.44 9.77 -7.12
C ALA A 247 -0.84 10.43 -7.65
N MET A 248 -1.43 11.36 -6.89
CA MET A 248 -2.58 12.13 -7.35
C MET A 248 -2.22 13.00 -8.56
N PHE A 249 -1.10 13.69 -8.52
CA PHE A 249 -0.62 14.47 -9.66
C PHE A 249 -0.43 13.58 -10.89
N ALA A 250 0.24 12.44 -10.74
CA ALA A 250 0.44 11.51 -11.84
C ALA A 250 -0.91 10.98 -12.39
N SER A 251 -1.84 10.55 -11.54
CA SER A 251 -3.15 10.03 -11.97
C SER A 251 -3.98 11.08 -12.71
N LEU A 252 -4.04 12.28 -12.17
CA LEU A 252 -4.88 13.35 -12.76
C LEU A 252 -4.29 13.93 -14.04
N PHE A 253 -2.98 14.25 -14.04
CA PHE A 253 -2.36 15.02 -15.12
C PHE A 253 -1.56 14.17 -16.11
N VAL A 254 -0.92 13.08 -15.68
CA VAL A 254 -0.13 12.21 -16.59
C VAL A 254 -1.03 11.14 -17.20
N PHE A 255 -1.92 10.53 -16.41
CA PHE A 255 -2.85 9.49 -16.88
C PHE A 255 -4.21 10.01 -17.30
N GLY A 256 -4.46 11.32 -17.20
CA GLY A 256 -5.64 11.97 -17.77
C GLY A 256 -6.94 11.76 -17.02
N GLU A 257 -6.93 11.32 -15.76
CA GLU A 257 -8.16 11.15 -14.95
C GLU A 257 -8.88 12.48 -14.69
N ALA A 258 -8.22 13.64 -14.87
CA ALA A 258 -8.85 14.96 -14.78
C ALA A 258 -9.69 15.36 -16.00
N ASN A 259 -9.57 14.64 -17.11
CA ASN A 259 -10.23 14.97 -18.39
C ASN A 259 -11.71 14.59 -18.40
N GLY A 260 -12.50 15.06 -17.48
CA GLY A 260 -13.93 14.78 -17.35
C GLY A 260 -14.55 15.33 -16.06
N GLY A 261 -13.70 15.78 -15.13
CA GLY A 261 -14.15 16.33 -13.86
C GLY A 261 -14.64 17.78 -13.97
N THR A 262 -15.73 18.11 -13.30
CA THR A 262 -16.19 19.49 -13.16
C THR A 262 -15.24 20.28 -12.25
N THR A 263 -15.16 21.60 -12.43
CA THR A 263 -14.39 22.48 -11.52
C THR A 263 -14.77 22.26 -10.05
N GLN A 264 -16.04 21.92 -9.80
CA GLN A 264 -16.57 21.67 -8.47
C GLN A 264 -15.98 20.39 -7.84
N GLU A 265 -15.79 19.32 -8.62
CA GLU A 265 -15.13 18.08 -8.16
C GLU A 265 -13.66 18.30 -7.82
N LEU A 266 -12.95 19.07 -8.65
CA LEU A 266 -11.56 19.43 -8.35
C LEU A 266 -11.43 20.28 -7.08
N VAL A 267 -12.36 21.20 -6.83
CA VAL A 267 -12.40 22.00 -5.60
C VAL A 267 -12.68 21.12 -4.38
N ARG A 268 -13.66 20.21 -4.45
CA ARG A 268 -13.96 19.26 -3.36
C ARG A 268 -12.78 18.34 -3.07
N LEU A 269 -12.15 17.80 -4.12
CA LEU A 269 -10.95 17.00 -4.00
C LEU A 269 -9.80 17.77 -3.31
N SER A 270 -9.60 19.04 -3.71
CA SER A 270 -8.58 19.90 -3.12
C SER A 270 -8.85 20.20 -1.64
N ILE A 271 -10.08 20.53 -1.27
CA ILE A 271 -10.48 20.82 0.12
C ILE A 271 -10.33 19.56 0.98
N GLY A 272 -10.86 18.42 0.53
CA GLY A 272 -10.75 17.17 1.28
C GLY A 272 -9.31 16.69 1.43
N SER A 273 -8.49 16.83 0.39
CA SER A 273 -7.06 16.54 0.44
C SER A 273 -6.34 17.45 1.45
N LEU A 274 -6.66 18.75 1.46
CA LEU A 274 -6.10 19.71 2.42
C LEU A 274 -6.45 19.32 3.87
N LEU A 275 -7.69 18.96 4.15
CA LEU A 275 -8.13 18.50 5.48
C LEU A 275 -7.36 17.25 5.93
N ILE A 276 -7.17 16.28 5.04
CA ILE A 276 -6.41 15.07 5.31
C ILE A 276 -4.93 15.40 5.60
N VAL A 277 -4.31 16.26 4.79
CA VAL A 277 -2.93 16.72 5.02
C VAL A 277 -2.80 17.48 6.34
N MET A 278 -3.75 18.36 6.67
CA MET A 278 -3.76 19.05 7.98
C MET A 278 -3.87 18.08 9.14
N ALA A 279 -4.72 17.05 9.03
CA ALA A 279 -4.84 16.00 10.04
C ALA A 279 -3.50 15.31 10.31
N LEU A 280 -2.75 15.01 9.25
CA LEU A 280 -1.42 14.40 9.37
C LEU A 280 -0.37 15.34 10.00
N LEU A 281 -0.40 16.63 9.65
CA LEU A 281 0.49 17.62 10.25
C LEU A 281 0.23 17.78 11.76
N ILE A 282 -1.05 17.72 12.19
CA ILE A 282 -1.43 17.71 13.61
C ILE A 282 -0.87 16.47 14.30
N ALA A 283 -1.05 15.28 13.70
CA ALA A 283 -0.52 14.04 14.23
C ALA A 283 1.02 14.08 14.37
N LYS A 284 1.74 14.70 13.41
CA LYS A 284 3.21 14.78 13.40
C LYS A 284 3.78 15.68 14.48
N ARG A 285 3.14 16.82 14.81
CA ARG A 285 3.68 17.83 15.76
C ARG A 285 3.93 17.33 17.17
N ARG A 286 3.46 16.13 17.53
CA ARG A 286 3.60 15.55 18.87
C ARG A 286 4.42 14.24 18.92
N THR A 287 5.01 13.81 17.83
CA THR A 287 5.99 12.72 17.81
C THR A 287 7.43 13.22 17.97
N THR A 288 7.63 14.52 18.06
CA THR A 288 8.86 15.21 18.48
C THR A 288 8.73 15.71 19.90
#